data_99923f853ae35b65d6fecd6f6833c17d
#
_entry.id   99923f853ae35b65d6fecd6f6833c17d
#
_cell.length_a   1.000
_cell.length_b   1.000
_cell.length_c   1.000
_cell.angle_alpha   90.00
_cell.angle_beta   90.00
_cell.angle_gamma   90.00
#
_symmetry.space_group_name_H-M   'P 1'
#
loop_
_entity.id
_entity.type
_entity.pdbx_description
1 polymer ?
#
loop_
_entity_poly.entity_id
_entity_poly.type
_entity_poly.pdbx_seq_one_letter_code
_entity_poly.pdbx_strand_id
1 'polypeptide(L)'
;MLNRRRVVQGGLAAAGSLTVSAPFRARAQGKPPVKIRYSEVVRAILYAPAYAAITNGYFKDAGLDVSLTTAQGGDKAVAALLSNSADIALIGPESAIYVQNSESPTKTPIFCGLTATDGFMLMSRDKIDKFEWSMLKGKDILGFRPGSTPILFFEAAMRQNGIDPLKDVKLNNNIAIPARVGSWLAGQNQFAIFIEPDASQLELDGKAHFLASIGETVGPADYTTFMATDKYIKDNPAVIQAWTDAIYKAQKWTASQPAADVAKAIEPFFQGVNPKALAAAAERYRKLNIWKDTPKIEPKAMERFQDILVQGNVLDNAKRVKFETLVLTEFANKAK
;
A
#
# COMPACT_ATOMS: atom_id res chain seq x y z
N MET A 1 -37.01 -82.79 -2.17
CA MET A 1 -36.63 -84.10 -1.55
C MET A 1 -35.39 -83.89 -0.73
N LEU A 2 -35.53 -84.08 0.60
CA LEU A 2 -34.64 -84.82 1.53
C LEU A 2 -33.14 -84.52 1.43
N ASN A 3 -32.35 -84.33 2.45
CA ASN A 3 -32.51 -84.46 3.94
C ASN A 3 -31.10 -84.25 4.57
N ARG A 4 -31.13 -83.83 5.79
CA ARG A 4 -30.26 -84.22 6.94
C ARG A 4 -28.84 -83.66 7.07
N ARG A 5 -28.76 -82.80 8.07
CA ARG A 5 -28.01 -82.91 9.34
C ARG A 5 -26.66 -83.61 9.33
N ARG A 6 -25.63 -82.87 9.83
CA ARG A 6 -24.87 -83.32 10.99
C ARG A 6 -24.15 -82.14 11.67
N VAL A 7 -24.32 -82.13 12.94
CA VAL A 7 -23.65 -81.29 13.96
C VAL A 7 -22.27 -81.87 14.24
N VAL A 8 -21.26 -81.03 14.36
CA VAL A 8 -20.09 -81.29 15.19
C VAL A 8 -19.73 -80.01 15.93
N GLN A 9 -19.68 -80.15 17.26
CA GLN A 9 -19.23 -79.19 18.23
C GLN A 9 -17.69 -79.06 18.22
N GLY A 10 -17.20 -77.91 18.61
CA GLY A 10 -15.83 -77.82 19.15
C GLY A 10 -15.15 -76.48 18.96
N GLY A 11 -14.90 -75.79 20.06
CA GLY A 11 -13.74 -74.92 20.20
C GLY A 11 -14.03 -73.42 20.37
N LEU A 12 -14.28 -72.97 21.61
CA LEU A 12 -14.08 -71.57 22.01
C LEU A 12 -12.60 -71.21 21.84
N ALA A 13 -12.34 -70.15 21.05
CA ALA A 13 -11.12 -69.36 21.15
C ALA A 13 -11.54 -67.90 21.23
N ALA A 14 -11.46 -67.34 22.43
CA ALA A 14 -11.67 -65.91 22.67
C ALA A 14 -10.47 -65.14 22.14
N ALA A 15 -10.59 -64.52 20.95
CA ALA A 15 -9.66 -63.55 20.46
C ALA A 15 -10.10 -62.16 20.93
N GLY A 16 -9.47 -61.63 21.97
CA GLY A 16 -9.67 -60.28 22.46
C GLY A 16 -9.19 -59.27 21.43
N SER A 17 -10.12 -58.60 20.74
CA SER A 17 -9.84 -57.47 19.88
C SER A 17 -9.51 -56.23 20.73
N LEU A 18 -8.23 -55.94 20.90
CA LEU A 18 -7.73 -54.67 21.43
C LEU A 18 -8.04 -53.60 20.37
N THR A 19 -9.17 -52.92 20.48
CA THR A 19 -9.45 -51.69 19.75
C THR A 19 -8.54 -50.60 20.33
N VAL A 20 -7.41 -50.35 19.65
CA VAL A 20 -6.59 -49.16 19.86
C VAL A 20 -7.41 -47.96 19.40
N SER A 21 -8.10 -47.31 20.33
CA SER A 21 -8.72 -46.01 20.08
C SER A 21 -7.61 -44.99 19.91
N ALA A 22 -7.20 -44.73 18.66
CA ALA A 22 -6.38 -43.56 18.35
C ALA A 22 -7.13 -42.32 18.84
N PRO A 23 -6.51 -41.43 19.61
CA PRO A 23 -7.17 -40.21 20.02
C PRO A 23 -7.42 -39.38 18.76
N PHE A 24 -8.69 -39.24 18.39
CA PHE A 24 -9.13 -38.23 17.45
C PHE A 24 -8.68 -36.91 18.04
N ARG A 25 -7.55 -36.37 17.56
CA ARG A 25 -7.20 -34.96 17.80
C ARG A 25 -8.30 -34.15 17.18
N ALA A 26 -9.27 -33.74 18.00
CA ALA A 26 -10.22 -32.71 17.65
C ALA A 26 -9.39 -31.50 17.23
N ARG A 27 -9.28 -31.27 15.91
CA ARG A 27 -8.74 -30.04 15.34
C ARG A 27 -9.67 -28.96 15.87
N ALA A 28 -9.17 -28.14 16.80
CA ALA A 28 -9.93 -27.01 17.31
C ALA A 28 -10.47 -26.27 16.08
N GLN A 29 -11.78 -26.28 15.91
CA GLN A 29 -12.45 -25.48 14.87
C GLN A 29 -12.21 -24.02 15.25
N GLY A 30 -11.12 -23.44 14.68
CA GLY A 30 -10.86 -22.03 14.83
C GLY A 30 -12.08 -21.25 14.35
N LYS A 31 -12.34 -20.12 14.99
CA LYS A 31 -13.39 -19.19 14.51
C LYS A 31 -13.19 -18.95 13.01
N PRO A 32 -14.26 -18.86 12.22
CA PRO A 32 -14.13 -18.55 10.81
C PRO A 32 -13.37 -17.22 10.63
N PRO A 33 -12.54 -17.08 9.60
CA PRO A 33 -11.78 -15.85 9.37
C PRO A 33 -12.72 -14.66 9.18
N VAL A 34 -12.31 -13.52 9.71
CA VAL A 34 -13.05 -12.26 9.56
C VAL A 34 -12.83 -11.73 8.15
N LYS A 35 -13.91 -11.52 7.41
CA LYS A 35 -13.84 -10.93 6.06
C LYS A 35 -13.54 -9.45 6.15
N ILE A 36 -12.53 -8.99 5.41
CA ILE A 36 -12.09 -7.59 5.35
C ILE A 36 -12.14 -7.10 3.91
N ARG A 37 -12.90 -6.04 3.68
CA ARG A 37 -12.92 -5.29 2.41
C ARG A 37 -11.81 -4.25 2.45
N TYR A 38 -10.71 -4.53 1.75
CA TYR A 38 -9.55 -3.66 1.69
C TYR A 38 -9.57 -2.86 0.38
N SER A 39 -9.46 -1.53 0.46
CA SER A 39 -9.37 -0.62 -0.68
C SER A 39 -7.99 0.02 -0.76
N GLU A 40 -7.36 -0.02 -1.93
CA GLU A 40 -6.14 0.72 -2.23
C GLU A 40 -6.39 1.81 -3.27
N VAL A 41 -5.57 2.86 -3.29
CA VAL A 41 -5.70 3.97 -4.25
C VAL A 41 -5.39 3.55 -5.69
N VAL A 42 -4.30 2.82 -5.88
CA VAL A 42 -3.76 2.40 -7.18
C VAL A 42 -3.00 1.09 -7.02
N ARG A 43 -2.90 0.29 -8.10
CA ARG A 43 -2.01 -0.87 -8.11
C ARG A 43 -0.58 -0.40 -8.34
N ALA A 44 0.28 -0.45 -7.30
CA ALA A 44 1.67 0.02 -7.37
C ALA A 44 2.59 -0.79 -6.46
N ILE A 45 3.83 -0.97 -6.87
CA ILE A 45 4.87 -1.65 -6.06
C ILE A 45 5.12 -0.90 -4.74
N LEU A 46 4.75 0.37 -4.67
CA LEU A 46 4.73 1.16 -3.45
C LEU A 46 4.08 0.41 -2.27
N TYR A 47 3.10 -0.44 -2.57
CA TYR A 47 2.35 -1.20 -1.57
C TYR A 47 2.85 -2.64 -1.39
N ALA A 48 4.08 -2.95 -1.83
CA ALA A 48 4.63 -4.30 -1.78
C ALA A 48 4.52 -5.00 -0.41
N PRO A 49 4.75 -4.35 0.75
CA PRO A 49 4.55 -5.03 2.02
C PRO A 49 3.10 -5.49 2.25
N ALA A 50 2.10 -4.72 1.80
CA ALA A 50 0.69 -5.12 1.90
C ALA A 50 0.36 -6.31 0.98
N TYR A 51 0.90 -6.33 -0.23
CA TYR A 51 0.76 -7.49 -1.14
C TYR A 51 1.47 -8.72 -0.60
N ALA A 52 2.67 -8.55 -0.05
CA ALA A 52 3.39 -9.65 0.61
C ALA A 52 2.61 -10.20 1.82
N ALA A 53 1.89 -9.36 2.57
CA ALA A 53 1.02 -9.83 3.64
C ALA A 53 -0.11 -10.74 3.13
N ILE A 54 -0.62 -10.48 1.92
CA ILE A 54 -1.63 -11.34 1.27
C ILE A 54 -0.99 -12.62 0.75
N THR A 55 0.07 -12.52 -0.07
CA THR A 55 0.67 -13.69 -0.76
C THR A 55 1.38 -14.64 0.17
N ASN A 56 2.05 -14.12 1.21
CA ASN A 56 2.70 -14.93 2.24
C ASN A 56 1.72 -15.45 3.30
N GLY A 57 0.43 -15.12 3.19
CA GLY A 57 -0.62 -15.62 4.08
C GLY A 57 -0.66 -14.98 5.46
N TYR A 58 0.05 -13.86 5.71
CA TYR A 58 0.12 -13.26 7.05
C TYR A 58 -1.24 -12.76 7.56
N PHE A 59 -2.10 -12.24 6.68
CA PHE A 59 -3.48 -11.91 7.03
C PHE A 59 -4.29 -13.16 7.39
N LYS A 60 -4.13 -14.23 6.60
CA LYS A 60 -4.81 -15.50 6.85
C LYS A 60 -4.38 -16.13 8.18
N ASP A 61 -3.08 -16.09 8.49
CA ASP A 61 -2.53 -16.55 9.77
C ASP A 61 -3.07 -15.73 10.96
N ALA A 62 -3.36 -14.44 10.72
CA ALA A 62 -3.98 -13.53 11.68
C ALA A 62 -5.51 -13.70 11.77
N GLY A 63 -6.10 -14.66 11.05
CA GLY A 63 -7.55 -14.92 11.05
C GLY A 63 -8.35 -13.94 10.19
N LEU A 64 -7.73 -13.27 9.22
CA LEU A 64 -8.34 -12.31 8.31
C LEU A 64 -8.46 -12.88 6.90
N ASP A 65 -9.65 -12.76 6.30
CA ASP A 65 -9.92 -13.08 4.90
C ASP A 65 -10.07 -11.76 4.11
N VAL A 66 -9.01 -11.37 3.41
CA VAL A 66 -8.87 -10.04 2.81
C VAL A 66 -9.27 -10.07 1.34
N SER A 67 -10.26 -9.26 0.96
CA SER A 67 -10.60 -8.96 -0.43
C SER A 67 -10.14 -7.56 -0.80
N LEU A 68 -9.22 -7.49 -1.78
CA LEU A 68 -8.58 -6.25 -2.23
C LEU A 68 -9.31 -5.67 -3.45
N THR A 69 -9.60 -4.36 -3.40
CA THR A 69 -10.12 -3.57 -4.51
C THR A 69 -9.23 -2.35 -4.77
N THR A 70 -9.11 -1.94 -6.03
CA THR A 70 -8.34 -0.76 -6.44
C THR A 70 -9.30 0.37 -6.84
N ALA A 71 -9.32 1.46 -6.06
CA ALA A 71 -10.29 2.55 -6.20
C ALA A 71 -10.02 3.50 -7.37
N GLN A 72 -8.77 3.56 -7.88
CA GLN A 72 -8.31 4.51 -8.90
C GLN A 72 -8.47 5.98 -8.48
N GLY A 73 -8.16 6.25 -7.21
CA GLY A 73 -8.15 7.60 -6.64
C GLY A 73 -8.31 7.60 -5.12
N GLY A 74 -7.60 8.50 -4.42
CA GLY A 74 -7.69 8.65 -2.96
C GLY A 74 -9.07 9.08 -2.50
N ASP A 75 -9.70 10.01 -3.23
CA ASP A 75 -11.08 10.45 -3.01
C ASP A 75 -12.09 9.29 -3.07
N LYS A 76 -11.91 8.37 -4.02
CA LYS A 76 -12.76 7.18 -4.15
C LYS A 76 -12.51 6.17 -3.03
N ALA A 77 -11.27 6.00 -2.60
CA ALA A 77 -10.93 5.12 -1.48
C ALA A 77 -11.50 5.65 -0.14
N VAL A 78 -11.43 6.97 0.10
CA VAL A 78 -12.09 7.60 1.26
C VAL A 78 -13.61 7.45 1.18
N ALA A 79 -14.20 7.71 0.01
CA ALA A 79 -15.63 7.52 -0.19
C ALA A 79 -16.08 6.08 0.10
N ALA A 80 -15.24 5.08 -0.24
CA ALA A 80 -15.51 3.67 0.08
C ALA A 80 -15.53 3.40 1.60
N LEU A 81 -14.64 4.04 2.38
CA LEU A 81 -14.70 3.97 3.85
C LEU A 81 -15.97 4.62 4.39
N LEU A 82 -16.23 5.87 3.99
CA LEU A 82 -17.37 6.66 4.51
C LEU A 82 -18.73 6.06 4.15
N SER A 83 -18.84 5.40 2.99
CA SER A 83 -20.05 4.67 2.55
C SER A 83 -20.14 3.24 3.10
N ASN A 84 -19.16 2.81 3.93
CA ASN A 84 -19.07 1.43 4.41
C ASN A 84 -18.99 0.38 3.28
N SER A 85 -18.41 0.74 2.13
CA SER A 85 -18.08 -0.20 1.04
C SER A 85 -16.70 -0.83 1.20
N ALA A 86 -15.83 -0.23 2.01
CA ALA A 86 -14.57 -0.77 2.47
C ALA A 86 -14.46 -0.68 3.99
N ASP A 87 -13.74 -1.62 4.60
CA ASP A 87 -13.49 -1.66 6.05
C ASP A 87 -12.16 -0.97 6.40
N ILE A 88 -11.15 -1.21 5.56
CA ILE A 88 -9.80 -0.64 5.68
C ILE A 88 -9.38 -0.09 4.33
N ALA A 89 -8.73 1.06 4.31
CA ALA A 89 -8.16 1.62 3.09
C ALA A 89 -6.70 2.02 3.28
N LEU A 90 -5.90 1.88 2.22
CA LEU A 90 -4.54 2.38 2.11
C LEU A 90 -4.55 3.65 1.27
N ILE A 91 -4.27 4.78 1.91
CA ILE A 91 -4.44 6.11 1.33
C ILE A 91 -3.33 7.04 1.85
N GLY A 92 -3.13 8.19 1.21
CA GLY A 92 -2.27 9.25 1.74
C GLY A 92 -2.88 9.93 2.97
N PRO A 93 -2.06 10.35 3.94
CA PRO A 93 -2.51 11.01 5.19
C PRO A 93 -3.36 12.27 4.98
N GLU A 94 -3.23 12.95 3.83
CA GLU A 94 -4.06 14.11 3.48
C GLU A 94 -5.55 13.81 3.59
N SER A 95 -5.93 12.58 3.28
CA SER A 95 -7.32 12.16 3.33
C SER A 95 -7.90 12.19 4.74
N ALA A 96 -7.13 11.75 5.75
CA ALA A 96 -7.54 11.87 7.15
C ALA A 96 -7.65 13.33 7.59
N ILE A 97 -6.70 14.19 7.15
CA ILE A 97 -6.70 15.62 7.46
C ILE A 97 -7.92 16.31 6.85
N TYR A 98 -8.24 15.99 5.57
CA TYR A 98 -9.41 16.58 4.90
C TYR A 98 -10.73 16.12 5.56
N VAL A 99 -10.86 14.82 5.89
CA VAL A 99 -12.04 14.32 6.60
C VAL A 99 -12.15 14.92 8.00
N GLN A 100 -11.01 15.10 8.70
CA GLN A 100 -11.02 15.73 10.03
C GLN A 100 -11.50 17.18 9.97
N ASN A 101 -11.12 17.93 8.94
CA ASN A 101 -11.51 19.32 8.73
C ASN A 101 -12.89 19.49 8.06
N SER A 102 -13.52 18.40 7.62
CA SER A 102 -14.86 18.42 7.03
C SER A 102 -15.96 18.35 8.11
N GLU A 103 -17.20 18.62 7.69
CA GLU A 103 -18.39 18.46 8.55
C GLU A 103 -18.84 17.00 8.71
N SER A 104 -18.12 16.03 8.13
CA SER A 104 -18.46 14.60 8.25
C SER A 104 -18.51 14.20 9.73
N PRO A 105 -19.58 13.57 10.20
CA PRO A 105 -19.65 13.03 11.56
C PRO A 105 -18.74 11.82 11.75
N THR A 106 -18.40 11.12 10.65
CA THR A 106 -17.49 9.97 10.62
C THR A 106 -16.09 10.44 10.32
N LYS A 107 -15.12 10.07 11.16
CA LYS A 107 -13.70 10.36 10.97
C LYS A 107 -12.96 9.10 10.53
N THR A 108 -11.79 9.29 9.89
CA THR A 108 -10.98 8.19 9.36
C THR A 108 -9.56 8.28 9.93
N PRO A 109 -9.36 8.00 11.23
CA PRO A 109 -8.04 8.05 11.83
C PRO A 109 -7.10 7.01 11.20
N ILE A 110 -5.81 7.35 11.24
CA ILE A 110 -4.71 6.53 10.79
C ILE A 110 -4.29 5.60 11.93
N PHE A 111 -4.07 4.32 11.65
CA PHE A 111 -3.66 3.35 12.67
C PHE A 111 -2.37 2.58 12.33
N CYS A 112 -1.89 2.64 11.08
CA CYS A 112 -0.74 1.88 10.62
C CYS A 112 -0.08 2.59 9.43
N GLY A 113 1.24 2.77 9.44
CA GLY A 113 2.04 3.31 8.35
C GLY A 113 2.57 2.22 7.42
N LEU A 114 2.79 2.54 6.14
CA LEU A 114 3.32 1.60 5.17
C LEU A 114 4.59 2.09 4.48
N THR A 115 4.63 3.34 4.03
CA THR A 115 5.79 3.90 3.30
C THR A 115 6.35 5.12 4.01
N ALA A 116 7.68 5.25 3.96
CA ALA A 116 8.44 6.29 4.66
C ALA A 116 8.45 7.63 3.93
N THR A 117 8.25 7.62 2.60
CA THR A 117 8.26 8.80 1.74
C THR A 117 7.55 8.52 0.42
N ASP A 118 7.54 9.53 -0.47
CA ASP A 118 7.00 9.46 -1.82
C ASP A 118 7.73 8.43 -2.68
N GLY A 119 6.98 7.65 -3.46
CA GLY A 119 7.53 6.63 -4.36
C GLY A 119 7.56 7.05 -5.83
N PHE A 120 7.30 8.31 -6.16
CA PHE A 120 7.31 8.78 -7.55
C PHE A 120 8.72 9.16 -8.02
N MET A 121 8.96 8.89 -9.30
CA MET A 121 10.20 9.21 -10.01
C MET A 121 9.93 10.31 -11.02
N LEU A 122 10.77 11.35 -11.02
CA LEU A 122 10.85 12.30 -12.12
C LEU A 122 11.57 11.64 -13.28
N MET A 123 10.95 11.63 -14.43
CA MET A 123 11.44 11.00 -15.66
C MET A 123 11.51 12.01 -16.79
N SER A 124 12.45 11.84 -17.71
CA SER A 124 12.54 12.57 -18.97
C SER A 124 12.29 11.66 -20.17
N ARG A 125 11.85 12.22 -21.28
CA ARG A 125 11.74 11.52 -22.55
C ARG A 125 13.10 11.27 -23.16
N ASP A 126 13.94 12.28 -23.13
CA ASP A 126 15.30 12.24 -23.66
C ASP A 126 16.30 11.94 -22.54
N LYS A 127 17.39 11.27 -22.89
CA LYS A 127 18.47 11.01 -21.94
C LYS A 127 19.15 12.32 -21.54
N ILE A 128 19.28 12.55 -20.24
CA ILE A 128 19.97 13.68 -19.63
C ILE A 128 21.08 13.13 -18.74
N ASP A 129 22.33 13.33 -19.15
CA ASP A 129 23.49 12.77 -18.42
C ASP A 129 23.72 13.45 -17.06
N LYS A 130 23.41 14.76 -16.96
CA LYS A 130 23.47 15.51 -15.70
C LYS A 130 22.20 16.32 -15.54
N PHE A 131 21.29 15.83 -14.72
CA PHE A 131 20.04 16.54 -14.41
C PHE A 131 20.26 17.63 -13.37
N GLU A 132 19.68 18.78 -13.62
CA GLU A 132 19.53 19.87 -12.67
C GLU A 132 18.06 20.32 -12.67
N TRP A 133 17.49 20.57 -11.49
CA TRP A 133 16.07 20.94 -11.35
C TRP A 133 15.69 22.18 -12.21
N SER A 134 16.62 23.13 -12.35
CA SER A 134 16.45 24.33 -13.20
C SER A 134 16.06 24.02 -14.65
N MET A 135 16.39 22.82 -15.16
CA MET A 135 16.03 22.36 -16.50
C MET A 135 14.52 22.18 -16.70
N LEU A 136 13.74 22.11 -15.62
CA LEU A 136 12.28 22.02 -15.68
C LEU A 136 11.62 23.37 -16.02
N LYS A 137 12.35 24.51 -15.88
CA LYS A 137 11.76 25.84 -16.15
C LYS A 137 11.29 25.97 -17.60
N GLY A 138 10.07 26.43 -17.77
CA GLY A 138 9.40 26.57 -19.06
C GLY A 138 8.91 25.26 -19.70
N LYS A 139 9.04 24.12 -19.03
CA LYS A 139 8.72 22.81 -19.60
C LYS A 139 7.30 22.37 -19.31
N ASP A 140 6.78 21.52 -20.23
CA ASP A 140 5.52 20.82 -20.05
C ASP A 140 5.79 19.48 -19.33
N ILE A 141 5.15 19.29 -18.17
CA ILE A 141 5.39 18.15 -17.30
C ILE A 141 4.06 17.41 -17.07
N LEU A 142 4.04 16.12 -17.29
CA LEU A 142 2.92 15.27 -16.90
C LEU A 142 2.92 15.12 -15.38
N GLY A 143 2.15 15.98 -14.72
CA GLY A 143 1.98 16.01 -13.26
C GLY A 143 0.94 15.00 -12.76
N PHE A 144 0.26 15.33 -11.70
CA PHE A 144 -0.80 14.50 -11.09
C PHE A 144 -1.97 15.39 -10.66
N ARG A 145 -3.12 14.78 -10.26
CA ARG A 145 -4.32 15.56 -9.90
C ARG A 145 -4.02 16.60 -8.81
N PRO A 146 -4.52 17.84 -8.96
CA PRO A 146 -4.36 18.86 -7.93
C PRO A 146 -4.88 18.39 -6.57
N GLY A 147 -4.17 18.75 -5.51
CA GLY A 147 -4.54 18.40 -4.12
C GLY A 147 -4.29 16.95 -3.72
N SER A 148 -3.80 16.10 -4.63
CA SER A 148 -3.38 14.74 -4.27
C SER A 148 -1.93 14.70 -3.82
N THR A 149 -1.59 13.74 -2.96
CA THR A 149 -0.24 13.58 -2.40
C THR A 149 0.87 13.63 -3.45
N PRO A 150 0.79 12.90 -4.60
CA PRO A 150 1.88 12.90 -5.58
C PRO A 150 2.23 14.28 -6.13
N ILE A 151 1.22 15.08 -6.48
CA ILE A 151 1.50 16.43 -7.03
C ILE A 151 2.04 17.36 -5.96
N LEU A 152 1.53 17.29 -4.73
CA LEU A 152 1.97 18.13 -3.63
C LEU A 152 3.43 17.87 -3.25
N PHE A 153 3.86 16.61 -3.26
CA PHE A 153 5.25 16.24 -3.05
C PHE A 153 6.15 16.68 -4.21
N PHE A 154 5.71 16.53 -5.45
CA PHE A 154 6.46 17.01 -6.60
C PHE A 154 6.60 18.54 -6.59
N GLU A 155 5.54 19.27 -6.26
CA GLU A 155 5.58 20.72 -6.08
C GLU A 155 6.52 21.13 -4.93
N ALA A 156 6.51 20.40 -3.82
CA ALA A 156 7.44 20.63 -2.71
C ALA A 156 8.90 20.40 -3.16
N ALA A 157 9.17 19.33 -3.92
CA ALA A 157 10.51 19.07 -4.47
C ALA A 157 10.97 20.21 -5.41
N MET A 158 10.07 20.72 -6.26
CA MET A 158 10.37 21.87 -7.11
C MET A 158 10.68 23.12 -6.30
N ARG A 159 9.86 23.46 -5.29
CA ARG A 159 10.09 24.64 -4.41
C ARG A 159 11.42 24.55 -3.67
N GLN A 160 11.79 23.37 -3.14
CA GLN A 160 13.08 23.15 -2.48
C GLN A 160 14.28 23.40 -3.42
N ASN A 161 14.06 23.28 -4.73
CA ASN A 161 15.09 23.50 -5.76
C ASN A 161 14.91 24.83 -6.52
N GLY A 162 14.20 25.80 -5.93
CA GLY A 162 14.08 27.16 -6.46
C GLY A 162 13.20 27.29 -7.70
N ILE A 163 12.21 26.38 -7.85
CA ILE A 163 11.21 26.42 -8.94
C ILE A 163 9.84 26.71 -8.32
N ASP A 164 9.17 27.72 -8.83
CA ASP A 164 7.76 27.99 -8.53
C ASP A 164 6.90 27.09 -9.44
N PRO A 165 6.20 26.08 -8.89
CA PRO A 165 5.43 25.14 -9.68
C PRO A 165 4.23 25.79 -10.42
N LEU A 166 3.82 26.99 -9.99
CA LEU A 166 2.69 27.71 -10.60
C LEU A 166 3.12 28.70 -11.70
N LYS A 167 4.40 29.09 -11.74
CA LYS A 167 4.93 30.10 -12.66
C LYS A 167 5.98 29.55 -13.61
N ASP A 168 6.87 28.70 -13.10
CA ASP A 168 8.07 28.29 -13.82
C ASP A 168 7.87 27.07 -14.71
N VAL A 169 6.78 26.30 -14.51
CA VAL A 169 6.49 25.08 -15.30
C VAL A 169 5.03 25.02 -15.72
N LYS A 170 4.74 24.16 -16.70
CA LYS A 170 3.38 23.85 -17.12
C LYS A 170 3.03 22.43 -16.70
N LEU A 171 2.21 22.30 -15.67
CA LEU A 171 1.77 21.00 -15.15
C LEU A 171 0.51 20.52 -15.87
N ASN A 172 0.61 19.41 -16.59
CA ASN A 172 -0.55 18.69 -17.13
C ASN A 172 -1.08 17.75 -16.05
N ASN A 173 -2.05 18.20 -15.27
CA ASN A 173 -2.58 17.54 -14.09
C ASN A 173 -3.91 16.79 -14.32
N ASN A 174 -4.48 16.86 -15.53
CA ASN A 174 -5.85 16.39 -15.79
C ASN A 174 -5.92 14.99 -16.40
N ILE A 175 -4.79 14.28 -16.51
CA ILE A 175 -4.76 12.93 -17.07
C ILE A 175 -5.10 11.91 -15.98
N ALA A 176 -6.14 11.13 -16.22
CA ALA A 176 -6.56 10.05 -15.32
C ALA A 176 -5.46 8.98 -15.16
N ILE A 177 -5.35 8.37 -13.97
CA ILE A 177 -4.29 7.40 -13.65
C ILE A 177 -4.14 6.32 -14.74
N PRO A 178 -5.19 5.62 -15.21
CA PRO A 178 -5.02 4.57 -16.21
C PRO A 178 -4.55 5.07 -17.60
N ALA A 179 -4.72 6.36 -17.89
CA ALA A 179 -4.36 6.94 -19.20
C ALA A 179 -2.94 7.55 -19.23
N ARG A 180 -2.22 7.61 -18.08
CA ARG A 180 -0.95 8.34 -17.97
C ARG A 180 0.15 7.81 -18.85
N VAL A 181 0.38 6.48 -18.83
CA VAL A 181 1.40 5.82 -19.67
C VAL A 181 1.07 6.02 -21.13
N GLY A 182 -0.20 5.86 -21.54
CA GLY A 182 -0.65 6.11 -22.91
C GLY A 182 -0.42 7.56 -23.36
N SER A 183 -0.75 8.54 -22.51
CA SER A 183 -0.50 9.96 -22.76
C SER A 183 0.99 10.26 -22.92
N TRP A 184 1.84 9.67 -22.08
CA TRP A 184 3.29 9.77 -22.22
C TRP A 184 3.77 9.20 -23.55
N LEU A 185 3.35 7.98 -23.90
CA LEU A 185 3.76 7.34 -25.16
C LEU A 185 3.29 8.11 -26.41
N ALA A 186 2.17 8.84 -26.31
CA ALA A 186 1.69 9.73 -27.37
C ALA A 186 2.54 11.02 -27.55
N GLY A 187 3.57 11.24 -26.73
CA GLY A 187 4.55 12.30 -26.94
C GLY A 187 4.17 13.69 -26.42
N GLN A 188 3.15 13.78 -25.56
CA GLN A 188 2.57 15.08 -25.17
C GLN A 188 3.41 15.91 -24.20
N ASN A 189 4.31 15.29 -23.43
CA ASN A 189 5.11 15.96 -22.41
C ASN A 189 6.59 15.60 -22.53
N GLN A 190 7.49 16.49 -22.08
CA GLN A 190 8.93 16.26 -22.08
C GLN A 190 9.40 15.59 -20.77
N PHE A 191 8.73 15.90 -19.67
CA PHE A 191 8.98 15.34 -18.34
C PHE A 191 7.69 14.78 -17.77
N ALA A 192 7.82 13.83 -16.87
CA ALA A 192 6.69 13.23 -16.15
C ALA A 192 7.10 12.75 -14.78
N ILE A 193 6.14 12.63 -13.85
CA ILE A 193 6.34 11.83 -12.65
C ILE A 193 5.62 10.49 -12.83
N PHE A 194 6.34 9.39 -12.62
CA PHE A 194 5.80 8.03 -12.67
C PHE A 194 6.08 7.28 -11.38
N ILE A 195 5.15 6.41 -11.02
CA ILE A 195 5.30 5.45 -9.92
C ILE A 195 5.78 4.11 -10.47
N GLU A 196 6.35 3.26 -9.62
CA GLU A 196 6.70 1.89 -10.00
C GLU A 196 5.45 0.97 -10.03
N PRO A 197 5.32 0.07 -11.02
CA PRO A 197 6.36 -0.39 -11.96
C PRO A 197 6.46 0.41 -13.26
N ASP A 198 5.60 1.41 -13.49
CA ASP A 198 5.55 2.14 -14.76
C ASP A 198 6.89 2.80 -15.10
N ALA A 199 7.56 3.38 -14.09
CA ALA A 199 8.87 4.02 -14.29
C ALA A 199 9.90 3.02 -14.82
N SER A 200 10.08 1.88 -14.16
CA SER A 200 11.03 0.85 -14.59
C SER A 200 10.65 0.17 -15.91
N GLN A 201 9.35 0.01 -16.18
CA GLN A 201 8.90 -0.53 -17.46
C GLN A 201 9.23 0.43 -18.61
N LEU A 202 8.96 1.72 -18.44
CA LEU A 202 9.27 2.74 -19.45
C LEU A 202 10.78 2.87 -19.70
N GLU A 203 11.61 2.73 -18.65
CA GLU A 203 13.07 2.71 -18.82
C GLU A 203 13.55 1.45 -19.56
N LEU A 204 13.02 0.28 -19.21
CA LEU A 204 13.35 -0.98 -19.87
C LEU A 204 13.01 -0.94 -21.36
N ASP A 205 11.90 -0.28 -21.70
CA ASP A 205 11.43 -0.11 -23.08
C ASP A 205 12.15 1.04 -23.82
N GLY A 206 13.08 1.76 -23.16
CA GLY A 206 13.77 2.92 -23.72
C GLY A 206 12.86 4.10 -24.02
N LYS A 207 11.73 4.22 -23.29
CA LYS A 207 10.70 5.26 -23.50
C LYS A 207 10.76 6.39 -22.47
N ALA A 208 11.54 6.23 -21.41
CA ALA A 208 11.80 7.26 -20.42
C ALA A 208 13.17 7.03 -19.76
N HIS A 209 13.69 8.05 -19.11
CA HIS A 209 14.95 8.03 -18.38
C HIS A 209 14.73 8.59 -16.99
N PHE A 210 15.19 7.89 -15.95
CA PHE A 210 15.14 8.34 -14.57
C PHE A 210 16.03 9.56 -14.35
N LEU A 211 15.50 10.56 -13.63
CA LEU A 211 16.25 11.78 -13.29
C LEU A 211 16.40 11.95 -11.77
N ALA A 212 15.33 11.85 -11.02
CA ALA A 212 15.34 12.06 -9.58
C ALA A 212 14.20 11.30 -8.87
N SER A 213 14.42 10.91 -7.62
CA SER A 213 13.38 10.46 -6.72
C SER A 213 12.73 11.67 -6.03
N ILE A 214 11.42 11.78 -6.12
CA ILE A 214 10.68 12.84 -5.43
C ILE A 214 10.81 12.67 -3.92
N GLY A 215 10.64 11.43 -3.42
CA GLY A 215 10.74 11.12 -2.00
C GLY A 215 12.12 11.39 -1.40
N GLU A 216 13.20 11.07 -2.13
CA GLU A 216 14.57 11.37 -1.70
C GLU A 216 14.79 12.89 -1.63
N THR A 217 14.26 13.65 -2.60
CA THR A 217 14.37 15.11 -2.65
C THR A 217 13.63 15.77 -1.48
N VAL A 218 12.38 15.35 -1.22
CA VAL A 218 11.53 15.94 -0.17
C VAL A 218 11.94 15.47 1.23
N GLY A 219 12.42 14.22 1.33
CA GLY A 219 12.80 13.59 2.58
C GLY A 219 11.66 12.81 3.27
N PRO A 220 11.91 12.23 4.45
CA PRO A 220 10.96 11.37 5.15
C PRO A 220 9.66 12.09 5.50
N ALA A 221 8.53 11.46 5.12
CA ALA A 221 7.18 11.88 5.49
C ALA A 221 6.29 10.65 5.33
N ASP A 222 5.57 10.21 6.35
CA ASP A 222 4.69 9.04 6.24
C ASP A 222 3.71 9.23 5.06
N TYR A 223 3.99 8.56 3.92
CA TYR A 223 3.36 8.89 2.64
C TYR A 223 2.09 8.09 2.36
N THR A 224 2.08 6.80 2.72
CA THR A 224 0.87 5.97 2.65
C THR A 224 0.60 5.28 3.98
N THR A 225 -0.66 5.31 4.37
CA THR A 225 -1.11 4.85 5.69
C THR A 225 -2.41 4.09 5.58
N PHE A 226 -2.64 3.18 6.53
CA PHE A 226 -3.92 2.50 6.67
C PHE A 226 -4.87 3.28 7.57
N MET A 227 -6.09 3.40 7.09
CA MET A 227 -7.19 4.07 7.74
C MET A 227 -8.42 3.16 7.77
N ALA A 228 -9.26 3.38 8.76
CA ALA A 228 -10.62 2.87 8.84
C ALA A 228 -11.50 3.92 9.50
N THR A 229 -12.82 3.78 9.45
CA THR A 229 -13.68 4.72 10.20
C THR A 229 -13.46 4.56 11.70
N ASP A 230 -13.58 5.65 12.44
CA ASP A 230 -13.51 5.68 13.91
C ASP A 230 -14.46 4.67 14.55
N LYS A 231 -15.67 4.55 13.99
CA LYS A 231 -16.67 3.53 14.41
C LYS A 231 -16.14 2.11 14.17
N TYR A 232 -15.60 1.82 12.99
CA TYR A 232 -15.10 0.48 12.68
C TYR A 232 -13.95 0.07 13.60
N ILE A 233 -13.01 1.00 13.87
CA ILE A 233 -11.87 0.76 14.77
C ILE A 233 -12.36 0.49 16.19
N LYS A 234 -13.31 1.28 16.69
CA LYS A 234 -13.89 1.12 18.03
C LYS A 234 -14.62 -0.22 18.18
N ASP A 235 -15.38 -0.63 17.16
CA ASP A 235 -16.17 -1.85 17.20
C ASP A 235 -15.30 -3.12 16.97
N ASN A 236 -14.15 -2.98 16.30
CA ASN A 236 -13.30 -4.09 15.87
C ASN A 236 -11.82 -3.93 16.24
N PRO A 237 -11.45 -3.55 17.49
CA PRO A 237 -10.05 -3.27 17.83
C PRO A 237 -9.13 -4.47 17.66
N ALA A 238 -9.61 -5.69 17.85
CA ALA A 238 -8.85 -6.92 17.64
C ALA A 238 -8.51 -7.16 16.15
N VAL A 239 -9.41 -6.78 15.24
CA VAL A 239 -9.19 -6.85 13.79
C VAL A 239 -8.11 -5.85 13.37
N ILE A 240 -8.18 -4.62 13.88
CA ILE A 240 -7.19 -3.57 13.59
C ILE A 240 -5.81 -3.98 14.11
N GLN A 241 -5.72 -4.59 15.30
CA GLN A 241 -4.45 -5.11 15.81
C GLN A 241 -3.93 -6.25 14.94
N ALA A 242 -4.77 -7.24 14.60
CA ALA A 242 -4.40 -8.36 13.74
C ALA A 242 -3.92 -7.89 12.34
N TRP A 243 -4.57 -6.88 11.78
CA TRP A 243 -4.13 -6.21 10.55
C TRP A 243 -2.75 -5.60 10.70
N THR A 244 -2.54 -4.82 11.76
CA THR A 244 -1.29 -4.11 12.02
C THR A 244 -0.13 -5.10 12.25
N ASP A 245 -0.37 -6.21 12.97
CA ASP A 245 0.61 -7.28 13.17
C ASP A 245 0.99 -7.96 11.86
N ALA A 246 0.02 -8.26 11.00
CA ALA A 246 0.26 -8.86 9.68
C ALA A 246 1.07 -7.93 8.77
N ILE A 247 0.75 -6.63 8.76
CA ILE A 247 1.51 -5.61 8.03
C ILE A 247 2.93 -5.49 8.58
N TYR A 248 3.11 -5.45 9.89
CA TYR A 248 4.45 -5.38 10.50
C TYR A 248 5.31 -6.59 10.14
N LYS A 249 4.73 -7.80 10.20
CA LYS A 249 5.42 -9.02 9.76
C LYS A 249 5.85 -8.93 8.28
N ALA A 250 4.97 -8.38 7.43
CA ALA A 250 5.27 -8.17 6.01
C ALA A 250 6.33 -7.09 5.79
N GLN A 251 6.31 -6.00 6.53
CA GLN A 251 7.35 -4.96 6.48
C GLN A 251 8.72 -5.54 6.84
N LYS A 252 8.83 -6.29 7.94
CA LYS A 252 10.08 -6.98 8.32
C LYS A 252 10.53 -7.95 7.24
N TRP A 253 9.61 -8.73 6.68
CA TRP A 253 9.93 -9.66 5.59
C TRP A 253 10.44 -8.90 4.36
N THR A 254 9.73 -7.87 3.90
CA THR A 254 10.13 -7.05 2.73
C THR A 254 11.50 -6.41 2.94
N ALA A 255 11.80 -5.93 4.15
CA ALA A 255 13.09 -5.34 4.47
C ALA A 255 14.24 -6.37 4.47
N SER A 256 13.97 -7.62 4.85
CA SER A 256 14.99 -8.67 4.99
C SER A 256 15.27 -9.47 3.71
N GLN A 257 14.29 -9.54 2.78
CA GLN A 257 14.42 -10.37 1.57
C GLN A 257 15.15 -9.66 0.43
N PRO A 258 15.84 -10.38 -0.47
CA PRO A 258 16.30 -9.84 -1.73
C PRO A 258 15.15 -9.20 -2.55
N ALA A 259 15.44 -8.13 -3.29
CA ALA A 259 14.42 -7.45 -4.09
C ALA A 259 13.74 -8.37 -5.12
N ALA A 260 14.48 -9.36 -5.66
CA ALA A 260 13.92 -10.35 -6.57
C ALA A 260 12.86 -11.25 -5.90
N ASP A 261 13.04 -11.59 -4.61
CA ASP A 261 12.07 -12.39 -3.87
C ASP A 261 10.83 -11.56 -3.51
N VAL A 262 11.03 -10.28 -3.19
CA VAL A 262 9.90 -9.34 -3.02
C VAL A 262 9.12 -9.22 -4.32
N ALA A 263 9.79 -8.99 -5.46
CA ALA A 263 9.16 -8.90 -6.77
C ALA A 263 8.37 -10.18 -7.11
N LYS A 264 8.95 -11.35 -6.87
CA LYS A 264 8.28 -12.65 -7.06
C LYS A 264 7.04 -12.81 -6.20
N ALA A 265 7.09 -12.42 -4.93
CA ALA A 265 5.96 -12.52 -4.02
C ALA A 265 4.77 -11.65 -4.45
N ILE A 266 5.04 -10.48 -5.05
CA ILE A 266 3.99 -9.53 -5.46
C ILE A 266 3.56 -9.71 -6.94
N GLU A 267 4.25 -10.54 -7.72
CA GLU A 267 3.98 -10.79 -9.15
C GLU A 267 2.49 -11.05 -9.46
N PRO A 268 1.73 -11.82 -8.63
CA PRO A 268 0.31 -12.07 -8.90
C PRO A 268 -0.55 -10.79 -9.03
N PHE A 269 -0.11 -9.66 -8.47
CA PHE A 269 -0.80 -8.37 -8.55
C PHE A 269 -0.41 -7.54 -9.79
N PHE A 270 0.63 -7.94 -10.53
CA PHE A 270 1.22 -7.19 -11.64
C PHE A 270 1.24 -7.99 -12.94
N GLN A 271 0.11 -8.62 -13.26
CA GLN A 271 -0.03 -9.38 -14.51
C GLN A 271 0.22 -8.49 -15.73
N GLY A 272 1.07 -8.97 -16.64
CA GLY A 272 1.44 -8.23 -17.86
C GLY A 272 2.61 -7.26 -17.69
N VAL A 273 3.11 -7.03 -16.48
CA VAL A 273 4.35 -6.29 -16.23
C VAL A 273 5.55 -7.21 -16.48
N ASN A 274 6.58 -6.69 -17.15
CA ASN A 274 7.80 -7.46 -17.38
C ASN A 274 8.47 -7.80 -16.04
N PRO A 275 8.79 -9.08 -15.75
CA PRO A 275 9.42 -9.49 -14.51
C PRO A 275 10.75 -8.75 -14.21
N LYS A 276 11.51 -8.36 -15.26
CA LYS A 276 12.72 -7.56 -15.09
C LYS A 276 12.41 -6.14 -14.61
N ALA A 277 11.34 -5.52 -15.13
CA ALA A 277 10.88 -4.21 -14.65
C ALA A 277 10.39 -4.29 -13.22
N LEU A 278 9.65 -5.35 -12.85
CA LEU A 278 9.18 -5.58 -11.50
C LEU A 278 10.35 -5.74 -10.50
N ALA A 279 11.37 -6.49 -10.87
CA ALA A 279 12.58 -6.67 -10.05
C ALA A 279 13.38 -5.37 -9.92
N ALA A 280 13.56 -4.62 -11.02
CA ALA A 280 14.26 -3.33 -11.02
C ALA A 280 13.53 -2.30 -10.14
N ALA A 281 12.21 -2.27 -10.22
CA ALA A 281 11.36 -1.42 -9.39
C ALA A 281 11.47 -1.75 -7.88
N ALA A 282 11.43 -3.03 -7.53
CA ALA A 282 11.61 -3.47 -6.15
C ALA A 282 13.01 -3.11 -5.62
N GLU A 283 14.04 -3.30 -6.43
CA GLU A 283 15.43 -2.92 -6.08
C GLU A 283 15.58 -1.41 -5.90
N ARG A 284 14.97 -0.60 -6.77
CA ARG A 284 14.96 0.86 -6.65
C ARG A 284 14.31 1.32 -5.36
N TYR A 285 13.11 0.82 -5.04
CA TYR A 285 12.41 1.20 -3.82
C TYR A 285 13.14 0.79 -2.55
N ARG A 286 13.83 -0.35 -2.60
CA ARG A 286 14.70 -0.79 -1.52
C ARG A 286 15.88 0.16 -1.29
N LYS A 287 16.59 0.54 -2.36
CA LYS A 287 17.72 1.49 -2.29
C LYS A 287 17.30 2.86 -1.79
N LEU A 288 16.10 3.30 -2.16
CA LEU A 288 15.53 4.58 -1.75
C LEU A 288 14.83 4.53 -0.38
N ASN A 289 14.83 3.38 0.31
CA ASN A 289 14.17 3.19 1.60
C ASN A 289 12.69 3.64 1.61
N ILE A 290 11.97 3.34 0.53
CA ILE A 290 10.58 3.75 0.37
C ILE A 290 9.67 3.03 1.37
N TRP A 291 9.90 1.73 1.60
CA TRP A 291 9.10 0.93 2.51
C TRP A 291 9.56 1.09 3.95
N LYS A 292 8.61 1.24 4.86
CA LYS A 292 8.89 1.23 6.30
C LYS A 292 9.17 -0.20 6.76
N ASP A 293 10.01 -0.34 7.75
CA ASP A 293 10.26 -1.59 8.50
C ASP A 293 9.41 -1.70 9.76
N THR A 294 8.57 -0.71 10.02
CA THR A 294 7.70 -0.59 11.19
C THR A 294 6.35 0.06 10.80
N PRO A 295 5.22 -0.34 11.42
CA PRO A 295 3.93 0.28 11.21
C PRO A 295 3.78 1.65 11.92
N LYS A 296 4.75 2.06 12.74
CA LYS A 296 4.71 3.32 13.50
C LYS A 296 4.73 4.52 12.58
N ILE A 297 4.00 5.54 12.97
CA ILE A 297 3.93 6.84 12.30
C ILE A 297 4.62 7.84 13.22
N GLU A 298 5.51 8.64 12.66
CA GLU A 298 6.31 9.57 13.43
C GLU A 298 5.68 10.97 13.46
N PRO A 299 5.55 11.63 14.64
CA PRO A 299 4.97 12.97 14.73
C PRO A 299 5.65 13.98 13.79
N LYS A 300 7.00 13.95 13.69
CA LYS A 300 7.75 14.85 12.80
C LYS A 300 7.47 14.59 11.32
N ALA A 301 7.24 13.33 10.93
CA ALA A 301 6.89 13.00 9.56
C ALA A 301 5.50 13.51 9.21
N MET A 302 4.55 13.42 10.14
CA MET A 302 3.19 13.97 9.96
C MET A 302 3.18 15.50 9.98
N GLU A 303 4.00 16.13 10.79
CA GLU A 303 4.19 17.58 10.77
C GLU A 303 4.70 18.06 9.41
N ARG A 304 5.78 17.44 8.90
CA ARG A 304 6.31 17.71 7.55
C ARG A 304 5.26 17.50 6.47
N PHE A 305 4.47 16.45 6.60
CA PHE A 305 3.38 16.17 5.65
C PHE A 305 2.39 17.34 5.60
N GLN A 306 1.98 17.86 6.75
CA GLN A 306 1.10 19.03 6.83
C GLN A 306 1.78 20.31 6.31
N ASP A 307 3.10 20.48 6.49
CA ASP A 307 3.86 21.58 5.90
C ASP A 307 3.74 21.56 4.38
N ILE A 308 3.84 20.39 3.76
CA ILE A 308 3.67 20.22 2.31
C ILE A 308 2.26 20.60 1.86
N LEU A 309 1.23 20.22 2.62
CA LEU A 309 -0.15 20.61 2.33
C LEU A 309 -0.36 22.12 2.42
N VAL A 310 0.23 22.78 3.42
CA VAL A 310 0.15 24.24 3.58
C VAL A 310 0.90 24.94 2.45
N GLN A 311 2.09 24.51 2.11
CA GLN A 311 2.87 25.05 0.98
C GLN A 311 2.16 24.87 -0.37
N GLY A 312 1.38 23.79 -0.52
CA GLY A 312 0.55 23.52 -1.69
C GLY A 312 -0.78 24.29 -1.70
N ASN A 313 -1.05 25.14 -0.70
CA ASN A 313 -2.30 25.90 -0.54
C ASN A 313 -3.57 25.03 -0.47
N VAL A 314 -3.45 23.77 -0.02
CA VAL A 314 -4.58 22.85 0.15
C VAL A 314 -4.98 22.66 1.62
N LEU A 315 -4.16 23.15 2.54
CA LEU A 315 -4.45 23.20 3.97
C LEU A 315 -4.13 24.61 4.48
N ASP A 316 -5.12 25.25 5.13
CA ASP A 316 -4.87 26.47 5.90
C ASP A 316 -4.02 26.10 7.13
N ASN A 317 -2.99 26.91 7.41
CA ASN A 317 -2.14 26.69 8.56
C ASN A 317 -2.91 26.69 9.90
N ALA A 318 -3.99 27.45 9.99
CA ALA A 318 -4.90 27.45 11.14
C ALA A 318 -5.75 26.17 11.28
N LYS A 319 -5.84 25.38 10.20
CA LYS A 319 -6.57 24.12 10.14
C LYS A 319 -5.68 22.87 10.24
N ARG A 320 -4.44 23.04 10.67
CA ARG A 320 -3.58 21.90 11.01
C ARG A 320 -4.22 21.04 12.09
N VAL A 321 -4.10 19.76 11.95
CA VAL A 321 -4.67 18.79 12.88
C VAL A 321 -3.57 18.22 13.77
N LYS A 322 -3.84 18.12 15.07
CA LYS A 322 -2.89 17.54 16.03
C LYS A 322 -2.63 16.05 15.70
N PHE A 323 -1.41 15.62 15.93
CA PHE A 323 -1.00 14.24 15.67
C PHE A 323 -1.91 13.22 16.37
N GLU A 324 -2.22 13.43 17.65
CA GLU A 324 -3.03 12.54 18.48
C GLU A 324 -4.50 12.45 18.03
N THR A 325 -4.95 13.45 17.24
CA THR A 325 -6.29 13.43 16.61
C THR A 325 -6.29 12.61 15.33
N LEU A 326 -5.16 12.61 14.59
CA LEU A 326 -5.04 11.92 13.30
C LEU A 326 -4.61 10.46 13.47
N VAL A 327 -3.76 10.15 14.45
CA VAL A 327 -3.03 8.89 14.53
C VAL A 327 -3.33 8.15 15.84
N LEU A 328 -3.83 6.94 15.71
CA LEU A 328 -4.02 6.00 16.80
C LEU A 328 -2.76 5.13 16.92
N THR A 329 -1.86 5.50 17.82
CA THR A 329 -0.54 4.87 17.93
C THR A 329 -0.55 3.52 18.65
N GLU A 330 -1.61 3.19 19.39
CA GLU A 330 -1.68 2.01 20.26
C GLU A 330 -1.54 0.69 19.49
N PHE A 331 -2.04 0.60 18.26
CA PHE A 331 -1.94 -0.62 17.45
C PHE A 331 -0.53 -0.86 16.93
N ALA A 332 0.11 0.19 16.38
CA ALA A 332 1.48 0.12 15.92
C ALA A 332 2.49 -0.09 17.06
N ASN A 333 2.23 0.45 18.26
CA ASN A 333 3.07 0.27 19.43
C ASN A 333 2.99 -1.15 20.01
N LYS A 334 1.90 -1.87 19.80
CA LYS A 334 1.69 -3.25 20.25
C LYS A 334 2.03 -4.28 19.18
N ALA A 335 2.38 -3.87 17.96
CA ALA A 335 2.64 -4.76 16.82
C ALA A 335 3.79 -5.74 17.11
N LYS A 336 3.63 -7.01 16.67
CA LYS A 336 4.53 -8.13 16.98
C LYS A 336 5.06 -8.81 15.71
#